data_2b7dbe05143ec83317daae53cff3ec39
#
_entry.id   2b7dbe05143ec83317daae53cff3ec39
#
_cell.length_a   1.000
_cell.length_b   1.000
_cell.length_c   1.000
_cell.angle_alpha   90.00
_cell.angle_beta   90.00
_cell.angle_gamma   90.00
#
_symmetry.space_group_name_H-M   'P 1'
#
loop_
_entity.id
_entity.type
_entity.pdbx_description
1 polymer ?
#
loop_
_entity_poly.entity_id
_entity_poly.type
_entity_poly.pdbx_seq_one_letter_code
_entity_poly.pdbx_strand_id
1 'polypeptide(L)'
;VSAARRYSQSQMARRTLPANVRTRSNGESALAVFSERIREDALYLLDEPENSLSPERQLELARFLHDSARFYNCQFVIATHSPFLLAMPGARIYDLDSEPIATKRWTELENVRATWEFFQSHKDEFK
;
A
#
# COMPACT_ATOMS: atom_id res chain seq x y z
N VAL A 1 -0.19 14.18 21.35
CA VAL A 1 -1.35 13.67 20.63
C VAL A 1 -1.06 13.74 19.13
N SER A 2 -0.94 12.57 18.49
CA SER A 2 -0.72 12.51 17.06
C SER A 2 -2.02 12.85 16.31
N ALA A 3 -1.95 13.81 15.39
CA ALA A 3 -3.09 14.17 14.57
C ALA A 3 -3.30 13.13 13.46
N ALA A 4 -4.50 12.61 13.32
CA ALA A 4 -4.87 11.77 12.20
C ALA A 4 -4.85 12.59 10.90
N ARG A 5 -4.12 12.12 9.89
CA ARG A 5 -4.04 12.78 8.60
C ARG A 5 -4.68 11.91 7.54
N ARG A 6 -5.66 12.46 6.86
CA ARG A 6 -6.32 11.80 5.73
C ARG A 6 -5.72 12.30 4.43
N TYR A 7 -5.08 11.40 3.70
CA TYR A 7 -4.61 11.71 2.36
C TYR A 7 -4.90 10.53 1.44
N SER A 8 -5.66 10.77 0.38
CA SER A 8 -5.60 9.88 -0.77
C SER A 8 -4.25 10.10 -1.47
N GLN A 9 -3.81 9.15 -2.27
CA GLN A 9 -2.58 9.31 -3.04
C GLN A 9 -2.60 10.58 -3.89
N SER A 10 -3.74 10.87 -4.53
CA SER A 10 -3.90 12.06 -5.34
C SER A 10 -3.86 13.35 -4.52
N GLN A 11 -4.46 13.37 -3.33
CA GLN A 11 -4.41 14.52 -2.44
C GLN A 11 -3.01 14.76 -1.90
N MET A 12 -2.30 13.69 -1.60
CA MET A 12 -0.91 13.76 -1.15
C MET A 12 -0.02 14.33 -2.25
N ALA A 13 -0.17 13.85 -3.48
CA ALA A 13 0.56 14.36 -4.63
C ALA A 13 0.30 15.86 -4.85
N ARG A 14 -0.95 16.31 -4.77
CA ARG A 14 -1.31 17.72 -4.96
C ARG A 14 -0.69 18.65 -3.91
N ARG A 15 -0.57 18.19 -2.67
CA ARG A 15 -0.06 19.00 -1.56
C ARG A 15 1.45 19.04 -1.48
N THR A 16 2.12 18.01 -1.96
CA THR A 16 3.53 17.76 -1.66
C THR A 16 4.45 17.78 -2.86
N LEU A 17 3.91 17.65 -4.08
CA LEU A 17 4.73 17.64 -5.29
C LEU A 17 5.04 19.06 -5.76
N PRO A 18 6.31 19.46 -5.83
CA PRO A 18 6.71 20.67 -6.53
C PRO A 18 6.37 20.57 -8.01
N ALA A 19 6.12 21.69 -8.67
CA ALA A 19 5.73 21.73 -10.08
C ALA A 19 6.77 21.10 -11.03
N ASN A 20 8.04 21.11 -10.65
CA ASN A 20 9.14 20.54 -11.44
C ASN A 20 9.28 19.01 -11.34
N VAL A 21 8.57 18.35 -10.45
CA VAL A 21 8.61 16.88 -10.30
C VAL A 21 7.82 16.18 -11.39
N ARG A 22 7.08 16.90 -12.22
CA ARG A 22 6.28 16.36 -13.33
C ARG A 22 7.08 15.60 -14.39
N THR A 23 8.40 15.71 -14.41
CA THR A 23 9.29 15.00 -15.33
C THR A 23 9.58 13.55 -14.96
N ARG A 24 9.24 13.13 -13.73
CA ARG A 24 9.37 11.75 -13.27
C ARG A 24 8.07 10.98 -13.47
N SER A 25 8.14 9.64 -13.49
CA SER A 25 6.92 8.86 -13.46
C SER A 25 6.12 9.19 -12.19
N ASN A 26 4.80 9.33 -12.31
CA ASN A 26 3.95 9.74 -11.18
C ASN A 26 4.09 8.80 -9.97
N GLY A 27 4.26 7.48 -10.21
CA GLY A 27 4.42 6.50 -9.16
C GLY A 27 5.71 6.67 -8.36
N GLU A 28 6.84 6.86 -9.04
CA GLU A 28 8.14 7.06 -8.38
C GLU A 28 8.16 8.36 -7.59
N SER A 29 7.61 9.43 -8.15
CA SER A 29 7.54 10.72 -7.48
C SER A 29 6.66 10.66 -6.23
N ALA A 30 5.51 9.99 -6.31
CA ALA A 30 4.61 9.83 -5.17
C ALA A 30 5.28 9.05 -4.03
N LEU A 31 5.98 7.95 -4.34
CA LEU A 31 6.69 7.15 -3.34
C LEU A 31 7.82 7.95 -2.67
N ALA A 32 8.62 8.67 -3.45
CA ALA A 32 9.69 9.50 -2.93
C ALA A 32 9.16 10.59 -2.00
N VAL A 33 8.12 11.31 -2.41
CA VAL A 33 7.49 12.35 -1.58
C VAL A 33 6.90 11.76 -0.32
N PHE A 34 6.24 10.61 -0.43
CA PHE A 34 5.64 9.93 0.72
C PHE A 34 6.72 9.55 1.74
N SER A 35 7.84 8.97 1.29
CA SER A 35 8.95 8.59 2.17
C SER A 35 9.59 9.78 2.88
N GLU A 36 9.61 10.94 2.26
CA GLU A 36 10.13 12.17 2.86
C GLU A 36 9.16 12.81 3.88
N ARG A 37 7.88 12.49 3.80
CA ARG A 37 6.81 13.12 4.59
C ARG A 37 6.34 12.29 5.77
N ILE A 38 6.73 11.03 5.86
CA ILE A 38 6.37 10.20 7.01
C ILE A 38 7.04 10.77 8.26
N ARG A 39 6.24 10.96 9.28
CA ARG A 39 6.67 11.43 10.59
C ARG A 39 6.46 10.36 11.62
N GLU A 40 7.23 10.40 12.68
CA GLU A 40 7.02 9.56 13.86
C GLU A 40 5.69 9.89 14.55
N ASP A 41 5.14 8.90 15.26
CA ASP A 41 3.95 9.05 16.10
C ASP A 41 2.73 9.58 15.33
N ALA A 42 2.52 9.10 14.11
CA ALA A 42 1.43 9.58 13.27
C ALA A 42 0.53 8.44 12.78
N LEU A 43 -0.74 8.77 12.58
CA LEU A 43 -1.73 7.93 11.91
C LEU A 43 -1.93 8.42 10.47
N TYR A 44 -1.79 7.51 9.53
CA TYR A 44 -2.00 7.77 8.11
C TYR A 44 -3.13 6.91 7.56
N LEU A 45 -4.02 7.54 6.79
CA LEU A 45 -5.06 6.85 6.04
C LEU A 45 -4.70 6.93 4.57
N LEU A 46 -4.49 5.78 3.94
CA LEU A 46 -4.06 5.66 2.56
C LEU A 46 -5.11 4.93 1.73
N ASP A 47 -5.47 5.53 0.61
CA ASP A 47 -6.43 4.95 -0.32
C ASP A 47 -5.72 4.58 -1.62
N GLU A 48 -5.62 3.29 -1.88
CA GLU A 48 -4.95 2.71 -3.05
C GLU A 48 -3.56 3.31 -3.31
N PRO A 49 -2.65 3.27 -2.30
CA PRO A 49 -1.33 3.89 -2.46
C PRO A 49 -0.45 3.21 -3.51
N GLU A 50 -0.82 2.00 -3.93
CA GLU A 50 -0.15 1.25 -4.99
C GLU A 50 -0.44 1.75 -6.40
N ASN A 51 -1.42 2.62 -6.60
CA ASN A 51 -1.79 3.10 -7.93
C ASN A 51 -0.58 3.72 -8.65
N SER A 52 -0.41 3.32 -9.91
CA SER A 52 0.71 3.74 -10.77
C SER A 52 2.08 3.22 -10.35
N LEU A 53 2.15 2.30 -9.38
CA LEU A 53 3.41 1.66 -8.98
C LEU A 53 3.60 0.31 -9.68
N SER A 54 4.81 0.05 -10.16
CA SER A 54 5.22 -1.28 -10.61
C SER A 54 5.23 -2.27 -9.44
N PRO A 55 5.21 -3.59 -9.71
CA PRO A 55 5.32 -4.59 -8.64
C PRO A 55 6.52 -4.38 -7.71
N GLU A 56 7.68 -4.05 -8.26
CA GLU A 56 8.89 -3.76 -7.47
C GLU A 56 8.69 -2.56 -6.54
N ARG A 57 8.04 -1.51 -7.05
CA ARG A 57 7.75 -0.31 -6.26
C ARG A 57 6.70 -0.56 -5.19
N GLN A 58 5.74 -1.43 -5.47
CA GLN A 58 4.78 -1.86 -4.45
C GLN A 58 5.45 -2.64 -3.32
N LEU A 59 6.43 -3.48 -3.63
CA LEU A 59 7.24 -4.17 -2.63
C LEU A 59 8.07 -3.19 -1.79
N GLU A 60 8.66 -2.19 -2.42
CA GLU A 60 9.39 -1.13 -1.70
C GLU A 60 8.46 -0.35 -0.77
N LEU A 61 7.28 0.00 -1.26
CA LEU A 61 6.26 0.69 -0.45
C LEU A 61 5.86 -0.15 0.76
N ALA A 62 5.60 -1.45 0.55
CA ALA A 62 5.23 -2.36 1.64
C ALA A 62 6.32 -2.42 2.72
N ARG A 63 7.58 -2.53 2.34
CA ARG A 63 8.70 -2.52 3.29
C ARG A 63 8.78 -1.21 4.03
N PHE A 64 8.64 -0.10 3.33
CA PHE A 64 8.70 1.23 3.92
C PHE A 64 7.57 1.42 4.96
N LEU A 65 6.34 1.04 4.63
CA LEU A 65 5.21 1.13 5.55
C LEU A 65 5.40 0.23 6.77
N HIS A 66 5.85 -0.98 6.55
CA HIS A 66 6.13 -1.93 7.63
C HIS A 66 7.19 -1.39 8.60
N ASP A 67 8.29 -0.88 8.07
CA ASP A 67 9.37 -0.32 8.88
C ASP A 67 8.93 0.94 9.61
N SER A 68 8.14 1.80 8.96
CA SER A 68 7.61 3.01 9.59
C SER A 68 6.66 2.69 10.74
N ALA A 69 5.83 1.66 10.59
CA ALA A 69 4.96 1.21 11.67
C ALA A 69 5.78 0.62 12.83
N ARG A 70 6.84 -0.10 12.53
CA ARG A 70 7.66 -0.80 13.54
C ARG A 70 8.62 0.13 14.28
N PHE A 71 9.30 1.02 13.56
CA PHE A 71 10.42 1.79 14.12
C PHE A 71 10.09 3.25 14.42
N TYR A 72 9.07 3.80 13.77
CA TYR A 72 8.68 5.20 13.92
C TYR A 72 7.32 5.40 14.59
N ASN A 73 6.78 4.33 15.15
CA ASN A 73 5.49 4.34 15.84
C ASN A 73 4.36 4.93 14.98
N CYS A 74 4.38 4.65 13.69
CA CYS A 74 3.30 5.02 12.79
C CYS A 74 2.21 3.96 12.77
N GLN A 75 0.97 4.41 12.63
CA GLN A 75 -0.15 3.54 12.34
C GLN A 75 -0.70 3.86 10.96
N PHE A 76 -0.97 2.82 10.19
CA PHE A 76 -1.55 2.95 8.85
C PHE A 76 -2.88 2.24 8.77
N VAL A 77 -3.86 2.90 8.17
CA VAL A 77 -5.11 2.28 7.72
C VAL A 77 -5.12 2.41 6.20
N ILE A 78 -5.10 1.29 5.50
CA ILE A 78 -4.84 1.25 4.06
C ILE A 78 -5.98 0.52 3.37
N ALA A 79 -6.62 1.19 2.40
CA ALA A 79 -7.53 0.54 1.46
C ALA A 79 -6.70 0.14 0.23
N THR A 80 -6.68 -1.15 -0.09
CA THR A 80 -5.84 -1.65 -1.17
C THR A 80 -6.34 -2.97 -1.74
N HIS A 81 -6.01 -3.24 -3.00
CA HIS A 81 -6.16 -4.54 -3.64
C HIS A 81 -4.79 -5.18 -3.96
N SER A 82 -3.70 -4.52 -3.62
CA SER A 82 -2.35 -5.01 -3.93
C SER A 82 -1.99 -6.24 -3.09
N PRO A 83 -1.71 -7.40 -3.70
CA PRO A 83 -1.23 -8.56 -2.96
C PRO A 83 0.05 -8.27 -2.17
N PHE A 84 0.90 -7.38 -2.69
CA PHE A 84 2.17 -7.01 -2.05
C PHE A 84 1.95 -6.25 -0.75
N LEU A 85 0.97 -5.36 -0.70
CA LEU A 85 0.61 -4.64 0.51
C LEU A 85 -0.18 -5.54 1.47
N LEU A 86 -1.09 -6.36 0.95
CA LEU A 86 -1.89 -7.27 1.76
C LEU A 86 -1.05 -8.35 2.43
N ALA A 87 0.07 -8.76 1.83
CA ALA A 87 0.98 -9.75 2.39
C ALA A 87 1.92 -9.19 3.47
N MET A 88 1.79 -7.92 3.82
CA MET A 88 2.67 -7.27 4.80
C MET A 88 2.60 -7.98 6.15
N PRO A 89 3.75 -8.41 6.72
CA PRO A 89 3.76 -9.10 8.01
C PRO A 89 3.14 -8.26 9.13
N GLY A 90 2.32 -8.90 9.94
CA GLY A 90 1.68 -8.25 11.10
C GLY A 90 0.48 -7.37 10.76
N ALA A 91 0.14 -7.21 9.48
CA ALA A 91 -1.04 -6.45 9.10
C ALA A 91 -2.32 -7.19 9.47
N ARG A 92 -3.28 -6.44 10.01
CA ARG A 92 -4.64 -6.95 10.21
C ARG A 92 -5.49 -6.56 9.02
N ILE A 93 -6.09 -7.53 8.37
CA ILE A 93 -6.88 -7.32 7.16
C ILE A 93 -8.35 -7.49 7.47
N TYR A 94 -9.14 -6.48 7.12
CA TYR A 94 -10.59 -6.54 7.15
C TYR A 94 -11.10 -6.71 5.72
N ASP A 95 -11.79 -7.82 5.48
CA ASP A 95 -12.41 -8.08 4.19
C ASP A 95 -13.78 -7.39 4.16
N LEU A 96 -13.87 -6.30 3.42
CA LEU A 96 -15.10 -5.51 3.32
C LEU A 96 -16.12 -6.13 2.36
N ASP A 97 -15.72 -7.12 1.57
CA ASP A 97 -16.62 -7.82 0.63
C ASP A 97 -17.32 -9.01 1.30
N SER A 98 -16.93 -9.37 2.51
CA SER A 98 -17.60 -10.43 3.25
C SER A 98 -18.76 -9.90 4.12
N GLU A 99 -19.81 -10.70 4.24
CA GLU A 99 -20.93 -10.41 5.16
C GLU A 99 -21.12 -11.54 6.18
N PRO A 100 -20.95 -11.24 7.47
CA PRO A 100 -20.48 -9.97 8.04
C PRO A 100 -19.00 -9.68 7.69
N ILE A 101 -18.56 -8.41 7.83
CA ILE A 101 -17.16 -8.04 7.64
C ILE A 101 -16.31 -8.85 8.61
N ALA A 102 -15.28 -9.50 8.11
CA ALA A 102 -14.43 -10.40 8.88
C ALA A 102 -12.95 -10.07 8.68
N THR A 103 -12.15 -10.41 9.68
CA THR A 103 -10.69 -10.44 9.51
C THR A 103 -10.29 -11.72 8.80
N LYS A 104 -9.38 -11.58 7.84
CA LYS A 104 -8.86 -12.71 7.04
C LYS A 104 -7.35 -12.63 6.90
N ARG A 105 -6.73 -13.76 6.65
CA ARG A 105 -5.36 -13.79 6.15
C ARG A 105 -5.37 -13.33 4.69
N TRP A 106 -4.29 -12.70 4.24
CA TRP A 106 -4.21 -12.21 2.86
C TRP A 106 -4.42 -13.33 1.82
N THR A 107 -4.02 -14.56 2.16
CA THR A 107 -4.19 -15.76 1.31
C THR A 107 -5.63 -16.22 1.19
N GLU A 108 -6.52 -15.75 2.05
CA GLU A 108 -7.95 -16.11 2.03
C GLU A 108 -8.79 -15.12 1.22
N LEU A 109 -8.22 -13.99 0.84
CA LEU A 109 -8.93 -12.96 0.07
C LEU A 109 -9.18 -13.45 -1.36
N GLU A 110 -10.38 -13.21 -1.85
CA GLU A 110 -10.83 -13.71 -3.15
C GLU A 110 -9.97 -13.19 -4.30
N ASN A 111 -9.64 -11.90 -4.31
CA ASN A 111 -8.80 -11.31 -5.35
C ASN A 111 -7.36 -11.87 -5.34
N VAL A 112 -6.80 -12.14 -4.17
CA VAL A 112 -5.48 -12.74 -4.04
C VAL A 112 -5.50 -14.18 -4.54
N ARG A 113 -6.51 -14.95 -4.17
CA ARG A 113 -6.68 -16.33 -4.63
C ARG A 113 -6.85 -16.39 -6.14
N ALA A 114 -7.64 -15.51 -6.72
CA ALA A 114 -7.82 -15.46 -8.17
C ALA A 114 -6.49 -15.19 -8.89
N THR A 115 -5.68 -14.27 -8.38
CA THR A 115 -4.35 -13.98 -8.91
C THR A 115 -3.42 -15.19 -8.80
N TRP A 116 -3.43 -15.85 -7.65
CA TRP A 116 -2.63 -17.06 -7.41
C TRP A 116 -3.02 -18.17 -8.36
N GLU A 117 -4.32 -18.45 -8.50
CA GLU A 117 -4.83 -19.50 -9.39
C GLU A 117 -4.47 -19.23 -10.86
N PHE A 118 -4.54 -17.95 -11.27
CA PHE A 118 -4.08 -17.55 -12.60
C PHE A 118 -2.61 -17.90 -12.82
N PHE A 119 -1.72 -17.50 -11.92
CA PHE A 119 -0.31 -17.82 -12.05
C PHE A 119 -0.03 -19.31 -11.99
N GLN A 120 -0.75 -20.04 -11.14
CA GLN A 120 -0.60 -21.50 -11.08
C GLN A 120 -1.00 -22.20 -12.38
N SER A 121 -2.05 -21.73 -13.03
CA SER A 121 -2.49 -22.29 -14.32
C SER A 121 -1.51 -22.03 -15.45
N HIS A 122 -0.67 -21.01 -15.32
CA HIS A 122 0.33 -20.60 -16.33
C HIS A 122 1.78 -20.90 -15.90
N LYS A 123 1.98 -21.65 -14.83
CA LYS A 123 3.31 -21.86 -14.24
C LYS A 123 4.35 -22.40 -15.24
N ASP A 124 3.92 -23.21 -16.19
CA ASP A 124 4.81 -23.83 -17.18
C ASP A 124 5.34 -22.83 -18.21
N GLU A 125 4.74 -21.65 -18.30
CA GLU A 125 5.21 -20.56 -19.15
C GLU A 125 6.38 -19.77 -18.52
N PHE A 126 6.55 -19.91 -17.21
CA PHE A 126 7.62 -19.27 -16.45
C PHE A 126 8.80 -20.24 -16.31
N LYS A 127 9.70 -20.18 -17.27
CA LYS A 127 10.90 -21.04 -17.29
C LYS A 127 12.18 -20.26 -17.12
#